data_fcd1b84f498a532628e07d2e6e8db973
#
_entry.id   fcd1b84f498a532628e07d2e6e8db973
#
_cell.length_a   1.000
_cell.length_b   1.000
_cell.length_c   1.000
_cell.angle_alpha   90.00
_cell.angle_beta   90.00
_cell.angle_gamma   90.00
#
_symmetry.space_group_name_H-M   'P 1'
#
loop_
_entity.id
_entity.type
_entity.pdbx_description
1 polymer ?
#
loop_
_entity_poly.entity_id
_entity_poly.type
_entity_poly.pdbx_seq_one_letter_code
_entity_poly.pdbx_strand_id
1 'polypeptide(L)'
;EWLRAGLNLNIRRSIQKDPTSGTNNIINSTLRFTPLFGAVNNDGTWGNGQNGINPLAQAIDGGVKVVDNNDIDVKGTLALTPIKGMEILASYASRRYENKQDKFQNTYDTYEGGNFIMTYPTTKSRYEEWYQLIKNQFNAQVTYENTFNERHYFKGFLGFQTDEFKNKSFGGSRNNYYYDGYEEMNHGDASSSMVNGNSSKLT
;
A
#
# COMPACT_ATOMS: atom_id res chain seq x y z
N GLU A 1 16.29 39.89 -11.37
CA GLU A 1 15.05 39.12 -11.10
C GLU A 1 14.87 39.06 -9.57
N TRP A 2 13.87 39.76 -9.05
CA TRP A 2 13.65 39.89 -7.60
C TRP A 2 12.72 38.81 -7.03
N LEU A 3 12.02 38.04 -7.91
CA LEU A 3 11.06 36.96 -7.55
C LEU A 3 11.24 35.79 -8.45
N ARG A 4 11.34 34.58 -7.88
CA ARG A 4 11.26 33.31 -8.56
C ARG A 4 10.21 32.44 -7.85
N ALA A 5 9.30 31.85 -8.60
CA ALA A 5 8.32 30.92 -8.10
C ALA A 5 8.43 29.58 -8.86
N GLY A 6 8.26 28.48 -8.16
CA GLY A 6 8.31 27.14 -8.73
C GLY A 6 7.19 26.26 -8.16
N LEU A 7 6.61 25.43 -9.00
CA LEU A 7 5.66 24.40 -8.64
C LEU A 7 6.14 23.05 -9.16
N ASN A 8 6.16 22.07 -8.29
CA ASN A 8 6.44 20.70 -8.65
C ASN A 8 5.24 19.82 -8.25
N LEU A 9 4.74 19.03 -9.19
CA LEU A 9 3.65 18.09 -9.00
C LEU A 9 4.12 16.70 -9.47
N ASN A 10 4.02 15.72 -8.58
CA ASN A 10 4.29 14.32 -8.90
C ASN A 10 3.07 13.48 -8.48
N ILE A 11 2.52 12.73 -9.43
CA ILE A 11 1.39 11.83 -9.21
C ILE A 11 1.79 10.45 -9.67
N ARG A 12 1.65 9.46 -8.79
CA ARG A 12 1.93 8.07 -9.09
C ARG A 12 0.80 7.20 -8.58
N ARG A 13 0.33 6.30 -9.43
CA ARG A 13 -0.58 5.22 -9.05
C ARG A 13 0.03 3.88 -9.42
N SER A 14 -0.12 2.90 -8.54
CA SER A 14 0.32 1.53 -8.75
C SER A 14 -0.77 0.57 -8.27
N ILE A 15 -1.21 -0.31 -9.16
CA ILE A 15 -2.16 -1.38 -8.83
C ILE A 15 -1.41 -2.69 -8.97
N GLN A 16 -1.35 -3.45 -7.88
CA GLN A 16 -0.75 -4.78 -7.82
C GLN A 16 -1.84 -5.80 -7.55
N LYS A 17 -1.81 -6.92 -8.29
CA LYS A 17 -2.69 -8.06 -8.10
C LYS A 17 -1.83 -9.29 -7.80
N ASP A 18 -2.09 -9.92 -6.67
CA ASP A 18 -1.42 -11.13 -6.24
C ASP A 18 -2.45 -12.20 -5.84
N PRO A 19 -2.11 -13.48 -5.90
CA PRO A 19 -2.91 -14.51 -5.24
C PRO A 19 -3.03 -14.22 -3.74
N THR A 20 -4.15 -14.55 -3.12
CA THR A 20 -4.39 -14.30 -1.68
C THR A 20 -3.37 -14.95 -0.77
N SER A 21 -2.86 -16.13 -1.15
CA SER A 21 -1.80 -16.83 -0.42
C SER A 21 -0.45 -16.12 -0.48
N GLY A 22 -0.29 -15.15 -1.40
CA GLY A 22 0.96 -14.44 -1.66
C GLY A 22 1.92 -15.22 -2.56
N THR A 23 2.50 -14.54 -3.54
CA THR A 23 3.38 -15.13 -4.55
C THR A 23 4.54 -15.90 -3.92
N ASN A 24 5.20 -15.35 -2.90
CA ASN A 24 6.32 -16.02 -2.23
C ASN A 24 5.90 -17.30 -1.52
N ASN A 25 4.71 -17.33 -0.91
CA ASN A 25 4.20 -18.53 -0.25
C ASN A 25 3.89 -19.64 -1.27
N ILE A 26 3.32 -19.27 -2.42
CA ILE A 26 3.05 -20.22 -3.51
C ILE A 26 4.36 -20.79 -4.04
N ILE A 27 5.38 -19.96 -4.30
CA ILE A 27 6.70 -20.42 -4.75
C ILE A 27 7.31 -21.38 -3.71
N ASN A 28 7.31 -21.02 -2.44
CA ASN A 28 7.82 -21.88 -1.37
C ASN A 28 7.04 -23.20 -1.25
N SER A 29 5.73 -23.17 -1.40
CA SER A 29 4.88 -24.37 -1.40
C SER A 29 5.18 -25.24 -2.62
N THR A 30 5.40 -24.64 -3.79
CA THR A 30 5.76 -25.36 -5.02
C THR A 30 7.11 -26.06 -4.88
N LEU A 31 8.12 -25.40 -4.28
CA LEU A 31 9.44 -26.00 -4.05
C LEU A 31 9.40 -27.17 -3.06
N ARG A 32 8.44 -27.17 -2.15
CA ARG A 32 8.22 -28.24 -1.17
C ARG A 32 7.23 -29.31 -1.64
N PHE A 33 6.55 -29.07 -2.75
CA PHE A 33 5.56 -29.98 -3.30
C PHE A 33 6.26 -31.21 -3.86
N THR A 34 6.04 -32.35 -3.22
CA THR A 34 6.74 -33.59 -3.62
C THR A 34 6.14 -34.15 -4.91
N PRO A 35 6.95 -34.83 -5.76
CA PRO A 35 6.44 -35.45 -7.00
C PRO A 35 5.39 -36.56 -6.78
N LEU A 36 5.20 -37.00 -5.54
CA LEU A 36 4.18 -37.99 -5.17
C LEU A 36 2.75 -37.44 -5.23
N PHE A 37 2.60 -36.09 -5.16
CA PHE A 37 1.31 -35.43 -5.21
C PHE A 37 1.05 -34.88 -6.60
N GLY A 38 -0.04 -35.32 -7.25
CA GLY A 38 -0.53 -34.67 -8.46
C GLY A 38 -1.13 -33.31 -8.13
N ALA A 39 -0.72 -32.27 -8.85
CA ALA A 39 -1.37 -30.97 -8.70
C ALA A 39 -2.76 -30.94 -9.33
N VAL A 40 -2.91 -31.66 -10.45
CA VAL A 40 -4.17 -31.82 -11.18
C VAL A 40 -4.36 -33.35 -11.46
N ASN A 41 -5.55 -33.83 -11.19
CA ASN A 41 -5.95 -35.19 -11.51
C ASN A 41 -6.27 -35.35 -13.00
N ASN A 42 -6.37 -36.61 -13.50
CA ASN A 42 -6.66 -36.87 -14.91
C ASN A 42 -8.03 -36.36 -15.37
N ASP A 43 -8.95 -36.16 -14.45
CA ASP A 43 -10.30 -35.62 -14.66
C ASP A 43 -10.36 -34.09 -14.61
N GLY A 44 -9.22 -33.43 -14.40
CA GLY A 44 -9.11 -31.97 -14.30
C GLY A 44 -9.38 -31.42 -12.90
N THR A 45 -9.71 -32.22 -11.92
CA THR A 45 -9.91 -31.78 -10.53
C THR A 45 -8.57 -31.50 -9.82
N TRP A 46 -8.58 -30.68 -8.78
CA TRP A 46 -7.38 -30.39 -7.99
C TRP A 46 -6.97 -31.61 -7.16
N GLY A 47 -5.72 -31.99 -7.27
CA GLY A 47 -5.14 -33.02 -6.39
C GLY A 47 -5.05 -32.55 -4.95
N ASN A 48 -5.14 -33.46 -3.98
CA ASN A 48 -5.17 -33.14 -2.56
C ASN A 48 -3.88 -32.47 -2.04
N GLY A 49 -2.75 -32.69 -2.70
CA GLY A 49 -1.48 -32.14 -2.26
C GLY A 49 -1.11 -32.60 -0.84
N GLN A 50 -0.52 -31.72 -0.06
CA GLN A 50 -0.22 -31.99 1.34
C GLN A 50 -1.30 -31.33 2.23
N ASN A 51 -2.24 -32.14 2.74
CA ASN A 51 -3.35 -31.68 3.58
C ASN A 51 -4.19 -30.55 2.93
N GLY A 52 -4.56 -30.72 1.67
CA GLY A 52 -5.32 -29.73 0.91
C GLY A 52 -4.49 -28.59 0.33
N ILE A 53 -3.22 -28.45 0.70
CA ILE A 53 -2.37 -27.40 0.17
C ILE A 53 -1.88 -27.80 -1.22
N ASN A 54 -2.49 -27.19 -2.23
CA ASN A 54 -2.12 -27.35 -3.63
C ASN A 54 -1.67 -25.98 -4.18
N PRO A 55 -0.37 -25.78 -4.48
CA PRO A 55 0.14 -24.48 -4.90
C PRO A 55 -0.49 -23.97 -6.20
N LEU A 56 -0.84 -24.88 -7.12
CA LEU A 56 -1.46 -24.52 -8.38
C LEU A 56 -2.91 -24.06 -8.18
N ALA A 57 -3.69 -24.82 -7.37
CA ALA A 57 -5.04 -24.42 -6.99
C ALA A 57 -5.06 -23.08 -6.22
N GLN A 58 -4.09 -22.85 -5.32
CA GLN A 58 -3.94 -21.57 -4.63
C GLN A 58 -3.66 -20.42 -5.58
N ALA A 59 -2.90 -20.66 -6.64
CA ALA A 59 -2.57 -19.62 -7.62
C ALA A 59 -3.74 -19.27 -8.53
N ILE A 60 -4.60 -20.23 -8.87
CA ILE A 60 -5.68 -20.08 -9.85
C ILE A 60 -7.01 -19.76 -9.15
N ASP A 61 -7.42 -20.59 -8.18
CA ASP A 61 -8.74 -20.55 -7.54
C ASP A 61 -8.72 -20.00 -6.12
N GLY A 62 -7.55 -19.83 -5.50
CA GLY A 62 -7.41 -19.39 -4.10
C GLY A 62 -7.84 -17.94 -3.83
N GLY A 63 -8.26 -17.21 -4.87
CA GLY A 63 -8.71 -15.81 -4.79
C GLY A 63 -7.60 -14.80 -5.03
N VAL A 64 -7.96 -13.52 -4.99
CA VAL A 64 -7.09 -12.40 -5.39
C VAL A 64 -6.96 -11.37 -4.28
N LYS A 65 -5.75 -10.83 -4.12
CA LYS A 65 -5.43 -9.65 -3.34
C LYS A 65 -5.09 -8.52 -4.31
N VAL A 66 -5.81 -7.41 -4.19
CA VAL A 66 -5.55 -6.18 -4.94
C VAL A 66 -5.01 -5.12 -4.00
N VAL A 67 -3.90 -4.50 -4.35
CA VAL A 67 -3.31 -3.36 -3.63
C VAL A 67 -3.25 -2.17 -4.58
N ASP A 68 -3.98 -1.09 -4.26
CA ASP A 68 -4.00 0.16 -5.01
C ASP A 68 -3.31 1.25 -4.20
N ASN A 69 -2.16 1.70 -4.69
CA ASN A 69 -1.35 2.75 -4.10
C ASN A 69 -1.50 4.03 -4.91
N ASN A 70 -1.87 5.12 -4.24
CA ASN A 70 -1.91 6.46 -4.82
C ASN A 70 -0.97 7.36 -4.04
N ASP A 71 -0.06 8.03 -4.73
CA ASP A 71 0.95 8.91 -4.15
C ASP A 71 0.92 10.24 -4.91
N ILE A 72 0.62 11.32 -4.20
CA ILE A 72 0.53 12.69 -4.73
C ILE A 72 1.46 13.56 -3.92
N ASP A 73 2.48 14.11 -4.58
CA ASP A 73 3.43 15.08 -4.02
C ASP A 73 3.27 16.42 -4.72
N VAL A 74 3.03 17.46 -3.93
CA VAL A 74 2.98 18.86 -4.40
C VAL A 74 4.01 19.66 -3.63
N LYS A 75 4.86 20.43 -4.33
CA LYS A 75 5.81 21.33 -3.71
C LYS A 75 5.79 22.68 -4.42
N GLY A 76 5.42 23.72 -3.66
CA GLY A 76 5.58 25.11 -4.05
C GLY A 76 6.86 25.69 -3.48
N THR A 77 7.58 26.50 -4.26
CA THR A 77 8.76 27.25 -3.83
C THR A 77 8.64 28.70 -4.23
N LEU A 78 9.09 29.59 -3.36
CA LEU A 78 9.13 31.03 -3.58
C LEU A 78 10.50 31.53 -3.13
N ALA A 79 11.21 32.20 -4.01
CA ALA A 79 12.47 32.87 -3.70
C ALA A 79 12.37 34.35 -4.01
N LEU A 80 12.70 35.19 -3.05
CA LEU A 80 12.71 36.68 -3.11
C LEU A 80 14.12 37.17 -2.90
N THR A 81 14.57 38.08 -3.75
CA THR A 81 15.84 38.82 -3.58
C THR A 81 15.55 40.31 -3.45
N PRO A 82 15.08 40.79 -2.24
CA PRO A 82 14.60 42.13 -2.07
C PRO A 82 15.72 43.19 -2.16
N ILE A 83 16.92 42.83 -1.76
CA ILE A 83 18.12 43.65 -1.84
C ILE A 83 19.33 42.83 -2.25
N LYS A 84 20.37 43.46 -2.74
CA LYS A 84 21.62 42.81 -3.11
C LYS A 84 22.22 42.06 -1.92
N GLY A 85 22.51 40.76 -2.13
CA GLY A 85 23.08 39.89 -1.11
C GLY A 85 22.04 39.22 -0.20
N MET A 86 20.76 39.56 -0.28
CA MET A 86 19.70 38.92 0.53
C MET A 86 18.82 38.00 -0.33
N GLU A 87 18.63 36.76 0.12
CA GLU A 87 17.68 35.82 -0.44
C GLU A 87 16.74 35.32 0.66
N ILE A 88 15.44 35.38 0.39
CA ILE A 88 14.39 34.80 1.21
C ILE A 88 13.81 33.63 0.42
N LEU A 89 13.94 32.40 0.94
CA LEU A 89 13.42 31.20 0.34
C LEU A 89 12.29 30.65 1.22
N ALA A 90 11.11 30.44 0.66
CA ALA A 90 10.02 29.74 1.30
C ALA A 90 9.60 28.55 0.45
N SER A 91 9.27 27.44 1.07
CA SER A 91 8.71 26.27 0.38
C SER A 91 7.66 25.59 1.22
N TYR A 92 6.62 25.14 0.55
CA TYR A 92 5.60 24.27 1.14
C TYR A 92 5.49 23.01 0.31
N ALA A 93 5.58 21.85 0.98
CA ALA A 93 5.41 20.55 0.36
C ALA A 93 4.30 19.79 1.07
N SER A 94 3.42 19.16 0.30
CA SER A 94 2.38 18.28 0.82
C SER A 94 2.42 16.96 0.05
N ARG A 95 2.54 15.86 0.79
CA ARG A 95 2.46 14.50 0.26
C ARG A 95 1.23 13.82 0.82
N ARG A 96 0.44 13.24 -0.06
CA ARG A 96 -0.69 12.37 0.28
C ARG A 96 -0.46 11.00 -0.32
N TYR A 97 -0.26 10.03 0.55
CA TYR A 97 -0.16 8.62 0.19
C TYR A 97 -1.40 7.89 0.66
N GLU A 98 -2.03 7.14 -0.23
CA GLU A 98 -3.15 6.25 0.07
C GLU A 98 -2.80 4.84 -0.40
N ASN A 99 -3.07 3.87 0.45
CA ASN A 99 -3.01 2.45 0.15
C ASN A 99 -4.38 1.84 0.43
N LYS A 100 -4.96 1.20 -0.57
CA LYS A 100 -6.18 0.40 -0.44
C LYS A 100 -5.84 -1.04 -0.73
N GLN A 101 -6.15 -1.91 0.20
CA GLN A 101 -6.00 -3.34 0.04
C GLN A 101 -7.36 -3.99 0.07
N ASP A 102 -7.65 -4.80 -0.93
CA ASP A 102 -8.81 -5.66 -1.03
C ASP A 102 -8.32 -7.10 -1.24
N LYS A 103 -8.73 -8.00 -0.38
CA LYS A 103 -8.35 -9.40 -0.40
C LYS A 103 -9.60 -10.25 -0.28
N PHE A 104 -9.91 -11.01 -1.32
CA PHE A 104 -10.94 -12.04 -1.26
C PHE A 104 -10.27 -13.42 -1.36
N GLN A 105 -10.33 -14.20 -0.29
CA GLN A 105 -9.85 -15.56 -0.24
C GLN A 105 -10.99 -16.52 -0.58
N ASN A 106 -10.82 -17.20 -1.69
CA ASN A 106 -11.74 -18.23 -2.13
C ASN A 106 -11.33 -19.62 -1.60
N THR A 107 -12.24 -20.57 -1.71
CA THR A 107 -12.03 -21.99 -1.38
C THR A 107 -11.94 -22.79 -2.67
N TYR A 108 -11.25 -23.91 -2.63
CA TYR A 108 -11.24 -24.93 -3.70
C TYR A 108 -11.33 -26.33 -3.11
N ASP A 109 -11.93 -27.23 -3.85
CA ASP A 109 -12.09 -28.63 -3.45
C ASP A 109 -10.93 -29.46 -3.96
N THR A 110 -10.47 -30.41 -3.16
CA THR A 110 -9.37 -31.32 -3.50
C THR A 110 -9.87 -32.76 -3.53
N TYR A 111 -9.28 -33.55 -4.44
CA TYR A 111 -9.71 -34.90 -4.75
C TYR A 111 -8.51 -35.84 -4.82
N GLU A 112 -8.76 -37.13 -4.55
CA GLU A 112 -7.80 -38.20 -4.72
C GLU A 112 -8.51 -39.46 -5.22
N GLY A 113 -8.04 -40.01 -6.36
CA GLY A 113 -8.66 -41.15 -6.99
C GLY A 113 -10.14 -40.97 -7.36
N GLY A 114 -10.54 -39.71 -7.70
CA GLY A 114 -11.92 -39.36 -8.02
C GLY A 114 -12.82 -39.08 -6.80
N ASN A 115 -12.31 -39.27 -5.58
CA ASN A 115 -13.07 -39.02 -4.36
C ASN A 115 -12.75 -37.61 -3.81
N PHE A 116 -13.78 -36.92 -3.38
CA PHE A 116 -13.62 -35.66 -2.62
C PHE A 116 -12.89 -35.92 -1.30
N ILE A 117 -11.89 -35.12 -1.00
CA ILE A 117 -11.11 -35.19 0.24
C ILE A 117 -11.46 -34.06 1.17
N MET A 118 -11.29 -32.81 0.70
CA MET A 118 -11.56 -31.64 1.54
C MET A 118 -11.66 -30.36 0.72
N THR A 119 -12.32 -29.36 1.30
CA THR A 119 -12.29 -27.97 0.82
C THR A 119 -11.19 -27.22 1.53
N TYR A 120 -10.34 -26.52 0.76
CA TYR A 120 -9.25 -25.71 1.30
C TYR A 120 -9.24 -24.28 0.71
N PRO A 121 -9.03 -23.25 1.54
CA PRO A 121 -9.23 -23.26 2.98
C PRO A 121 -10.69 -23.59 3.34
N THR A 122 -10.99 -23.84 4.60
CA THR A 122 -12.33 -24.32 5.00
C THR A 122 -13.45 -23.30 4.80
N THR A 123 -13.09 -22.00 4.73
CA THR A 123 -14.06 -20.90 4.59
C THR A 123 -13.54 -19.81 3.67
N LYS A 124 -14.43 -19.20 2.89
CA LYS A 124 -14.16 -17.99 2.14
C LYS A 124 -14.09 -16.80 3.10
N SER A 125 -13.20 -15.86 2.82
CA SER A 125 -13.02 -14.67 3.64
C SER A 125 -12.72 -13.43 2.81
N ARG A 126 -13.19 -12.28 3.26
CA ARG A 126 -12.83 -10.98 2.71
C ARG A 126 -12.17 -10.11 3.76
N TYR A 127 -11.16 -9.37 3.34
CA TYR A 127 -10.48 -8.34 4.12
C TYR A 127 -10.29 -7.11 3.25
N GLU A 128 -10.74 -5.98 3.76
CA GLU A 128 -10.52 -4.67 3.15
C GLU A 128 -9.78 -3.77 4.13
N GLU A 129 -8.81 -3.02 3.63
CA GLU A 129 -8.07 -2.04 4.41
C GLU A 129 -7.84 -0.77 3.59
N TRP A 130 -7.97 0.35 4.24
CA TRP A 130 -7.59 1.65 3.74
C TRP A 130 -6.60 2.30 4.70
N TYR A 131 -5.49 2.75 4.17
CA TYR A 131 -4.47 3.50 4.89
C TYR A 131 -4.19 4.81 4.17
N GLN A 132 -4.10 5.91 4.93
CA GLN A 132 -3.75 7.23 4.42
C GLN A 132 -2.63 7.83 5.26
N LEU A 133 -1.62 8.38 4.60
CA LEU A 133 -0.58 9.21 5.19
C LEU A 133 -0.61 10.59 4.52
N ILE A 134 -0.68 11.64 5.33
CA ILE A 134 -0.51 13.03 4.90
C ILE A 134 0.73 13.58 5.60
N LYS A 135 1.68 14.07 4.82
CA LYS A 135 2.86 14.76 5.30
C LYS A 135 2.85 16.19 4.74
N ASN A 136 2.84 17.18 5.62
CA ASN A 136 3.00 18.58 5.26
C ASN A 136 4.32 19.08 5.81
N GLN A 137 5.07 19.82 5.00
CA GLN A 137 6.33 20.41 5.37
C GLN A 137 6.36 21.86 4.91
N PHE A 138 6.68 22.76 5.82
CA PHE A 138 6.95 24.17 5.53
C PHE A 138 8.37 24.48 5.90
N ASN A 139 9.11 25.14 4.99
CA ASN A 139 10.44 25.65 5.23
C ASN A 139 10.49 27.13 4.83
N ALA A 140 11.14 27.92 5.66
CA ALA A 140 11.47 29.31 5.36
C ALA A 140 12.93 29.56 5.75
N GLN A 141 13.68 30.20 4.88
CA GLN A 141 15.08 30.56 5.10
C GLN A 141 15.37 31.95 4.60
N VAL A 142 16.12 32.71 5.37
CA VAL A 142 16.69 33.97 4.96
C VAL A 142 18.21 33.85 4.96
N THR A 143 18.82 34.15 3.85
CA THR A 143 20.28 34.19 3.69
C THR A 143 20.71 35.61 3.35
N TYR A 144 21.74 36.09 3.99
CA TYR A 144 22.36 37.37 3.66
C TYR A 144 23.85 37.19 3.49
N GLU A 145 24.39 37.66 2.37
CA GLU A 145 25.83 37.68 2.10
C GLU A 145 26.25 39.02 1.53
N ASN A 146 27.34 39.56 2.04
CA ASN A 146 27.90 40.80 1.53
C ASN A 146 29.41 40.89 1.80
N THR A 147 30.10 41.64 0.95
CA THR A 147 31.52 41.97 1.13
C THR A 147 31.60 43.48 1.43
N PHE A 148 32.03 43.82 2.64
CA PHE A 148 32.20 45.19 3.09
C PHE A 148 33.62 45.63 2.81
N ASN A 149 33.75 46.85 2.26
CA ASN A 149 35.04 47.50 1.94
C ASN A 149 35.99 46.59 1.13
N GLU A 150 35.46 45.71 0.27
CA GLU A 150 36.22 44.78 -0.56
C GLU A 150 37.15 43.81 0.21
N ARG A 151 37.08 43.78 1.54
CA ARG A 151 37.98 43.03 2.41
C ARG A 151 37.26 42.10 3.39
N HIS A 152 36.03 42.43 3.81
CA HIS A 152 35.33 41.71 4.84
C HIS A 152 34.10 41.02 4.25
N TYR A 153 34.20 39.69 4.02
CA TYR A 153 33.08 38.88 3.59
C TYR A 153 32.27 38.43 4.81
N PHE A 154 30.96 38.59 4.77
CA PHE A 154 30.01 38.09 5.76
C PHE A 154 28.93 37.27 5.06
N LYS A 155 28.63 36.08 5.61
CA LYS A 155 27.49 35.26 5.22
C LYS A 155 26.82 34.74 6.48
N GLY A 156 25.51 34.95 6.56
CA GLY A 156 24.66 34.44 7.62
C GLY A 156 23.36 33.88 7.06
N PHE A 157 22.76 32.96 7.77
CA PHE A 157 21.43 32.45 7.45
C PHE A 157 20.61 32.19 8.71
N LEU A 158 19.28 32.31 8.58
CA LEU A 158 18.30 31.95 9.57
C LEU A 158 17.25 31.12 8.89
N GLY A 159 16.91 29.96 9.48
CA GLY A 159 15.93 29.02 8.93
C GLY A 159 14.88 28.63 9.95
N PHE A 160 13.69 28.36 9.46
CA PHE A 160 12.57 27.77 10.18
C PHE A 160 12.00 26.61 9.38
N GLN A 161 11.74 25.50 10.06
CA GLN A 161 11.09 24.33 9.45
C GLN A 161 10.03 23.78 10.40
N THR A 162 8.92 23.34 9.84
CA THR A 162 7.91 22.58 10.56
C THR A 162 7.42 21.43 9.69
N ASP A 163 7.22 20.29 10.32
CA ASP A 163 6.74 19.05 9.71
C ASP A 163 5.48 18.58 10.45
N GLU A 164 4.43 18.25 9.71
CA GLU A 164 3.21 17.66 10.24
C GLU A 164 2.98 16.30 9.58
N PHE A 165 2.73 15.28 10.39
CA PHE A 165 2.39 13.93 9.95
C PHE A 165 1.02 13.54 10.48
N LYS A 166 0.15 13.09 9.59
CA LYS A 166 -1.15 12.50 9.95
C LYS A 166 -1.27 11.16 9.28
N ASN A 167 -1.62 10.14 10.04
CA ASN A 167 -2.00 8.86 9.46
C ASN A 167 -3.38 8.45 9.95
N LYS A 168 -4.07 7.69 9.09
CA LYS A 168 -5.33 7.02 9.41
C LYS A 168 -5.33 5.66 8.75
N SER A 169 -5.84 4.67 9.45
CA SER A 169 -6.17 3.37 8.88
C SER A 169 -7.55 2.94 9.32
N PHE A 170 -8.20 2.21 8.46
CA PHE A 170 -9.48 1.55 8.73
C PHE A 170 -9.49 0.25 7.95
N GLY A 171 -9.90 -0.84 8.58
CA GLY A 171 -10.01 -2.13 7.94
C GLY A 171 -11.12 -2.96 8.54
N GLY A 172 -11.56 -3.94 7.80
CA GLY A 172 -12.57 -4.87 8.23
C GLY A 172 -12.44 -6.21 7.51
N SER A 173 -12.97 -7.24 8.13
CA SER A 173 -13.05 -8.58 7.54
C SER A 173 -14.37 -9.26 7.87
N ARG A 174 -14.78 -10.14 7.00
CA ARG A 174 -15.84 -11.12 7.21
C ARG A 174 -15.46 -12.46 6.62
N ASN A 175 -16.00 -13.52 7.19
CA ASN A 175 -15.83 -14.89 6.75
C ASN A 175 -17.19 -15.51 6.37
N ASN A 176 -17.17 -16.77 5.96
CA ASN A 176 -18.36 -17.58 5.71
C ASN A 176 -19.27 -17.00 4.62
N TYR A 177 -18.70 -16.82 3.42
CA TYR A 177 -19.46 -16.47 2.22
C TYR A 177 -20.10 -17.73 1.64
N TYR A 178 -21.43 -17.75 1.61
CA TYR A 178 -22.20 -18.94 1.20
C TYR A 178 -22.45 -19.02 -0.30
N TYR A 179 -22.50 -17.86 -0.98
CA TYR A 179 -22.82 -17.80 -2.39
C TYR A 179 -21.60 -17.43 -3.23
N ASP A 180 -21.42 -18.09 -4.37
CA ASP A 180 -20.42 -17.75 -5.36
C ASP A 180 -20.82 -16.47 -6.10
N GLY A 181 -19.83 -15.60 -6.38
CA GLY A 181 -20.05 -14.36 -7.11
C GLY A 181 -20.53 -13.16 -6.27
N TYR A 182 -20.79 -13.38 -4.97
CA TYR A 182 -21.16 -12.31 -4.02
C TYR A 182 -20.00 -12.06 -3.07
N GLU A 183 -19.06 -11.26 -3.52
CA GLU A 183 -17.80 -11.03 -2.80
C GLU A 183 -17.82 -9.77 -1.92
N GLU A 184 -18.90 -8.96 -1.94
CA GLU A 184 -18.96 -7.74 -1.13
C GLU A 184 -18.98 -8.04 0.37
N MET A 185 -18.42 -7.12 1.16
CA MET A 185 -18.24 -7.29 2.60
C MET A 185 -19.55 -7.62 3.34
N ASN A 186 -20.69 -7.09 2.90
CA ASN A 186 -21.99 -7.28 3.55
C ASN A 186 -22.61 -8.67 3.31
N HIS A 187 -22.10 -9.47 2.38
CA HIS A 187 -22.58 -10.83 2.10
C HIS A 187 -21.90 -11.91 2.96
N GLY A 188 -20.82 -11.57 3.64
CA GLY A 188 -20.22 -12.46 4.65
C GLY A 188 -21.05 -12.52 5.93
N ASP A 189 -20.82 -13.56 6.73
CA ASP A 189 -21.47 -13.74 8.03
C ASP A 189 -21.22 -12.54 8.96
N ALA A 190 -22.30 -11.88 9.38
CA ALA A 190 -22.23 -10.72 10.24
C ALA A 190 -21.59 -11.03 11.62
N SER A 191 -21.74 -12.25 12.11
CA SER A 191 -21.15 -12.69 13.40
C SER A 191 -19.62 -12.80 13.34
N SER A 192 -19.05 -12.96 12.14
CA SER A 192 -17.61 -13.03 11.90
C SER A 192 -16.96 -11.66 11.65
N SER A 193 -17.72 -10.57 11.77
CA SER A 193 -17.22 -9.22 11.47
C SER A 193 -16.12 -8.80 12.43
N MET A 194 -14.97 -8.39 11.89
CA MET A 194 -13.92 -7.69 12.63
C MET A 194 -13.67 -6.34 11.99
N VAL A 195 -13.55 -5.31 12.81
CA VAL A 195 -13.27 -3.94 12.37
C VAL A 195 -12.13 -3.40 13.22
N ASN A 196 -11.17 -2.77 12.58
CA ASN A 196 -10.08 -2.07 13.24
C ASN A 196 -9.87 -0.70 12.60
N GLY A 197 -9.33 0.22 13.37
CA GLY A 197 -8.99 1.53 12.88
C GLY A 197 -8.01 2.22 13.83
N ASN A 198 -7.16 3.06 13.26
CA ASN A 198 -6.21 3.85 14.02
C ASN A 198 -6.03 5.23 13.37
N SER A 199 -5.72 6.24 14.20
CA SER A 199 -5.31 7.53 13.70
C SER A 199 -4.25 8.13 14.62
N SER A 200 -3.25 8.77 14.03
CA SER A 200 -2.27 9.55 14.79
C SER A 200 -1.92 10.84 14.07
N LYS A 201 -1.51 11.83 14.86
CA LYS A 201 -1.00 13.11 14.38
C LYS A 201 0.27 13.44 15.17
N LEU A 202 1.32 13.84 14.46
CA LEU A 202 2.55 14.39 15.00
C LEU A 202 2.80 15.74 14.32
N THR A 203 3.17 16.73 15.12
CA THR A 203 3.47 18.09 14.64
C THR A 203 4.80 18.53 15.18
#